data_533ce39508162e9e77e2bde43ec89b76
#
_entry.id   533ce39508162e9e77e2bde43ec89b76
#
_cell.length_a   1.000
_cell.length_b   1.000
_cell.length_c   1.000
_cell.angle_alpha   90.00
_cell.angle_beta   90.00
_cell.angle_gamma   90.00
#
_symmetry.space_group_name_H-M   'P 1'
#
loop_
_entity.id
_entity.type
_entity.pdbx_description
1 polymer ?
#
loop_
_entity_poly.entity_id
_entity_poly.type
_entity_poly.pdbx_seq_one_letter_code
_entity_poly.pdbx_strand_id
1 'polypeptide(L)'
;MRLPLARSRLYRLVLVGVALFVAACRPVGVLDPQGPIAAAERLVLINSLAIMLVVVVPVIITTLAFAWWYRASNPRAVRSLDVAYEGRIEFVTWSIPALIVILLGGVTWIGSHQLDPKAPIAADAKPLRVDVVALDWKWLFIYPDQGIAAVN
;
A
#
# COMPACT_ATOMS: atom_id res chain seq x y z
N MET A 1 9.33 43.24 17.08
CA MET A 1 8.12 42.41 17.18
C MET A 1 7.46 42.27 15.80
N ARG A 2 8.04 41.46 14.85
CA ARG A 2 7.54 41.30 13.48
C ARG A 2 7.78 39.86 13.00
N LEU A 3 7.14 38.85 13.60
CA LEU A 3 7.34 37.42 13.23
C LEU A 3 6.09 36.59 12.91
N PRO A 4 4.83 37.08 12.93
CA PRO A 4 3.70 36.20 12.59
C PRO A 4 3.43 36.07 11.09
N LEU A 5 3.76 37.08 10.27
CA LEU A 5 3.41 37.10 8.84
C LEU A 5 4.28 36.19 7.96
N ALA A 6 5.55 35.99 8.31
CA ALA A 6 6.46 35.11 7.57
C ALA A 6 6.06 33.64 7.78
N ARG A 7 5.66 33.29 9.00
CA ARG A 7 5.26 31.91 9.36
C ARG A 7 3.96 31.49 8.67
N SER A 8 3.01 32.40 8.51
CA SER A 8 1.75 32.13 7.81
C SER A 8 1.93 31.98 6.29
N ARG A 9 2.86 32.74 5.69
CA ARG A 9 3.21 32.63 4.27
C ARG A 9 3.93 31.31 3.99
N LEU A 10 4.88 30.92 4.83
CA LEU A 10 5.59 29.64 4.70
C LEU A 10 4.62 28.46 4.81
N TYR A 11 3.70 28.49 5.78
CA TYR A 11 2.69 27.45 5.94
C TYR A 11 1.76 27.33 4.72
N ARG A 12 1.33 28.46 4.15
CA ARG A 12 0.52 28.45 2.91
C ARG A 12 1.30 27.91 1.71
N LEU A 13 2.57 28.24 1.56
CA LEU A 13 3.43 27.72 0.49
C LEU A 13 3.63 26.22 0.63
N VAL A 14 3.83 25.71 1.86
CA VAL A 14 3.92 24.27 2.12
C VAL A 14 2.61 23.56 1.81
N LEU A 15 1.46 24.12 2.21
CA LEU A 15 0.15 23.55 1.90
C LEU A 15 -0.13 23.52 0.39
N VAL A 16 0.20 24.59 -0.34
CA VAL A 16 0.05 24.65 -1.79
C VAL A 16 1.00 23.65 -2.47
N GLY A 17 2.23 23.52 -1.99
CA GLY A 17 3.18 22.52 -2.49
C GLY A 17 2.68 21.10 -2.30
N VAL A 18 2.19 20.78 -1.11
CA VAL A 18 1.58 19.45 -0.80
C VAL A 18 0.35 19.19 -1.67
N ALA A 19 -0.54 20.19 -1.82
CA ALA A 19 -1.74 20.07 -2.65
C ALA A 19 -1.39 19.84 -4.13
N LEU A 20 -0.38 20.50 -4.66
CA LEU A 20 0.11 20.30 -6.03
C LEU A 20 0.73 18.90 -6.22
N PHE A 21 1.49 18.42 -5.24
CA PHE A 21 2.03 17.06 -5.27
C PHE A 21 0.95 15.99 -5.29
N VAL A 22 -0.11 16.15 -4.48
CA VAL A 22 -1.24 15.22 -4.45
C VAL A 22 -2.07 15.28 -5.74
N ALA A 23 -2.23 16.48 -6.34
CA ALA A 23 -2.98 16.65 -7.58
C ALA A 23 -2.26 16.10 -8.83
N ALA A 24 -0.93 15.94 -8.77
CA ALA A 24 -0.12 15.43 -9.89
C ALA A 24 -0.18 13.90 -10.04
N CYS A 25 -0.72 13.16 -9.07
CA CYS A 25 -0.85 11.71 -9.13
C CYS A 25 -2.02 11.31 -10.05
N ARG A 26 -1.75 11.08 -11.33
CA ARG A 26 -2.70 10.36 -12.18
C ARG A 26 -2.67 8.87 -11.80
N PRO A 27 -3.82 8.22 -11.60
CA PRO A 27 -3.85 6.78 -11.43
C PRO A 27 -3.34 6.12 -12.70
N VAL A 28 -2.36 5.23 -12.59
CA VAL A 28 -1.75 4.51 -13.70
C VAL A 28 -1.59 3.04 -13.29
N GLY A 29 -1.70 2.13 -14.24
CA GLY A 29 -1.53 0.70 -14.01
C GLY A 29 -2.59 0.11 -13.07
N VAL A 30 -2.18 -0.54 -11.99
CA VAL A 30 -3.10 -1.19 -11.03
C VAL A 30 -4.10 -0.22 -10.39
N LEU A 31 -3.78 1.08 -10.31
CA LEU A 31 -4.67 2.10 -9.75
C LEU A 31 -5.73 2.58 -10.75
N ASP A 32 -5.58 2.27 -12.04
CA ASP A 32 -6.54 2.56 -13.11
C ASP A 32 -6.93 1.27 -13.85
N PRO A 33 -7.74 0.40 -13.23
CA PRO A 33 -8.06 -0.91 -13.76
C PRO A 33 -8.92 -0.82 -15.02
N GLN A 34 -8.49 -1.51 -16.08
CA GLN A 34 -9.20 -1.56 -17.37
C GLN A 34 -10.08 -2.82 -17.54
N GLY A 35 -10.14 -3.69 -16.52
CA GLY A 35 -10.92 -4.92 -16.56
C GLY A 35 -11.29 -5.47 -15.19
N PRO A 36 -12.15 -6.48 -15.11
CA PRO A 36 -12.66 -7.02 -13.84
C PRO A 36 -11.56 -7.64 -12.98
N ILE A 37 -10.60 -8.32 -13.58
CA ILE A 37 -9.45 -8.91 -12.85
C ILE A 37 -8.59 -7.79 -12.24
N ALA A 38 -8.21 -6.79 -13.04
CA ALA A 38 -7.43 -5.65 -12.54
C ALA A 38 -8.15 -4.86 -11.45
N ALA A 39 -9.48 -4.76 -11.52
CA ALA A 39 -10.29 -4.13 -10.46
C ALA A 39 -10.22 -4.94 -9.15
N ALA A 40 -10.26 -6.26 -9.22
CA ALA A 40 -10.13 -7.13 -8.06
C ALA A 40 -8.71 -7.08 -7.47
N GLU A 41 -7.68 -7.08 -8.30
CA GLU A 41 -6.27 -6.90 -7.87
C GLU A 41 -6.06 -5.55 -7.16
N ARG A 42 -6.63 -4.48 -7.71
CA ARG A 42 -6.63 -3.16 -7.06
C ARG A 42 -7.28 -3.22 -5.69
N LEU A 43 -8.41 -3.91 -5.53
CA LEU A 43 -9.10 -4.05 -4.25
C LEU A 43 -8.23 -4.77 -3.22
N VAL A 44 -7.56 -5.87 -3.60
CA VAL A 44 -6.62 -6.59 -2.74
C VAL A 44 -5.47 -5.68 -2.32
N LEU A 45 -4.89 -4.92 -3.26
CA LEU A 45 -3.82 -3.97 -3.00
C LEU A 45 -4.24 -2.90 -1.98
N ILE A 46 -5.39 -2.25 -2.20
CA ILE A 46 -5.87 -1.17 -1.33
C ILE A 46 -6.22 -1.69 0.07
N ASN A 47 -6.85 -2.86 0.18
CA ASN A 47 -7.16 -3.48 1.46
C ASN A 47 -5.87 -3.83 2.23
N SER A 48 -4.89 -4.42 1.57
CA SER A 48 -3.60 -4.74 2.17
C SER A 48 -2.87 -3.49 2.64
N LEU A 49 -2.86 -2.44 1.81
CA LEU A 49 -2.28 -1.15 2.16
C LEU A 49 -2.99 -0.51 3.36
N ALA A 50 -4.32 -0.54 3.39
CA ALA A 50 -5.10 0.00 4.51
C ALA A 50 -4.77 -0.72 5.83
N ILE A 51 -4.71 -2.04 5.84
CA ILE A 51 -4.32 -2.85 7.01
C ILE A 51 -2.91 -2.46 7.48
N MET A 52 -1.96 -2.35 6.56
CA MET A 52 -0.58 -1.97 6.89
C MET A 52 -0.49 -0.55 7.44
N LEU A 53 -1.22 0.41 6.89
CA LEU A 53 -1.20 1.81 7.34
C LEU A 53 -1.73 1.98 8.76
N VAL A 54 -2.69 1.16 9.20
CA VAL A 54 -3.21 1.18 10.59
C VAL A 54 -2.10 0.94 11.60
N VAL A 55 -1.04 0.21 11.24
CA VAL A 55 0.09 -0.06 12.13
C VAL A 55 1.28 0.84 11.83
N VAL A 56 1.65 0.98 10.57
CA VAL A 56 2.85 1.73 10.18
C VAL A 56 2.74 3.20 10.58
N VAL A 57 1.58 3.83 10.38
CA VAL A 57 1.40 5.25 10.70
C VAL A 57 1.53 5.54 12.20
N PRO A 58 0.85 4.82 13.12
CA PRO A 58 1.05 5.00 14.55
C PRO A 58 2.50 4.73 15.01
N VAL A 59 3.16 3.73 14.44
CA VAL A 59 4.56 3.41 14.78
C VAL A 59 5.47 4.57 14.38
N ILE A 60 5.33 5.12 13.18
CA ILE A 60 6.13 6.28 12.74
C ILE A 60 5.86 7.48 13.66
N ILE A 61 4.59 7.79 13.93
CA ILE A 61 4.22 8.93 14.80
C ILE A 61 4.80 8.74 16.19
N THR A 62 4.66 7.55 16.78
CA THR A 62 5.16 7.23 18.11
C THR A 62 6.69 7.31 18.18
N THR A 63 7.38 6.79 17.18
CA THR A 63 8.84 6.85 17.08
C THR A 63 9.33 8.30 17.04
N LEU A 64 8.73 9.14 16.20
CA LEU A 64 9.08 10.56 16.11
C LEU A 64 8.73 11.31 17.39
N ALA A 65 7.59 11.01 18.00
CA ALA A 65 7.18 11.59 19.28
C ALA A 65 8.17 11.25 20.39
N PHE A 66 8.59 9.99 20.50
CA PHE A 66 9.59 9.57 21.48
C PHE A 66 10.96 10.18 21.20
N ALA A 67 11.42 10.21 19.97
CA ALA A 67 12.69 10.85 19.60
C ALA A 67 12.68 12.35 19.98
N TRP A 68 11.55 13.02 19.77
CA TRP A 68 11.41 14.43 20.13
C TRP A 68 11.29 14.64 21.64
N TRP A 69 10.50 13.80 22.35
CA TRP A 69 10.27 13.93 23.80
C TRP A 69 11.53 13.59 24.59
N TYR A 70 12.20 12.50 24.25
CA TYR A 70 13.39 12.02 24.97
C TYR A 70 14.72 12.59 24.44
N ARG A 71 14.70 13.66 23.65
CA ARG A 71 15.92 14.33 23.20
C ARG A 71 16.75 14.83 24.39
N ALA A 72 18.07 14.87 24.24
CA ALA A 72 19.00 15.25 25.30
C ALA A 72 18.73 16.63 25.91
N SER A 73 18.20 17.57 25.13
CA SER A 73 17.88 18.93 25.56
C SER A 73 16.57 19.08 26.32
N ASN A 74 15.78 18.01 26.52
CA ASN A 74 14.53 18.08 27.24
C ASN A 74 14.71 17.72 28.75
N PRO A 75 14.70 18.70 29.68
CA PRO A 75 14.88 18.42 31.08
C PRO A 75 13.64 17.77 31.75
N ARG A 76 12.50 17.77 31.07
CA ARG A 76 11.26 17.19 31.61
C ARG A 76 11.15 15.68 31.33
N ALA A 77 11.99 15.15 30.47
CA ALA A 77 11.96 13.72 30.16
C ALA A 77 12.64 12.92 31.28
N VAL A 78 11.86 12.21 32.05
CA VAL A 78 12.38 11.26 33.05
C VAL A 78 12.84 10.02 32.30
N ARG A 79 14.13 9.70 32.44
CA ARG A 79 14.72 8.48 31.89
C ARG A 79 14.93 7.51 33.05
N SER A 80 14.03 6.52 33.15
CA SER A 80 14.24 5.39 34.06
C SER A 80 14.96 4.28 33.31
N LEU A 81 16.06 3.77 33.91
CA LEU A 81 16.78 2.60 33.39
C LEU A 81 16.20 1.28 33.96
N ASP A 82 15.34 1.39 34.95
CA ASP A 82 14.63 0.24 35.51
C ASP A 82 13.42 -0.13 34.64
N VAL A 83 13.69 -0.72 33.49
CA VAL A 83 12.65 -1.34 32.67
C VAL A 83 12.34 -2.69 33.29
N ALA A 84 11.38 -2.70 34.20
CA ALA A 84 10.82 -3.94 34.69
C ALA A 84 10.06 -4.64 33.54
N TYR A 85 10.26 -5.96 33.41
CA TYR A 85 9.49 -6.78 32.49
C TYR A 85 7.99 -6.69 32.82
N GLU A 86 7.19 -6.18 31.88
CA GLU A 86 5.74 -6.16 31.97
C GLU A 86 5.13 -7.10 30.92
N GLY A 87 4.76 -8.29 31.35
CA GLY A 87 4.20 -9.32 30.45
C GLY A 87 2.95 -8.86 29.67
N ARG A 88 2.19 -7.88 30.18
CA ARG A 88 1.04 -7.31 29.47
C ARG A 88 1.45 -6.50 28.25
N ILE A 89 2.49 -5.66 28.40
CA ILE A 89 3.00 -4.86 27.30
C ILE A 89 3.62 -5.76 26.24
N GLU A 90 4.38 -6.75 26.69
CA GLU A 90 4.99 -7.71 25.78
C GLU A 90 3.96 -8.53 25.00
N PHE A 91 2.92 -9.01 25.67
CA PHE A 91 1.83 -9.72 25.01
C PHE A 91 1.17 -8.86 23.92
N VAL A 92 0.84 -7.59 24.20
CA VAL A 92 0.24 -6.68 23.20
C VAL A 92 1.21 -6.43 22.06
N THR A 93 2.48 -6.21 22.35
CA THR A 93 3.52 -5.93 21.35
C THR A 93 3.70 -7.08 20.35
N TRP A 94 3.60 -8.32 20.80
CA TRP A 94 3.68 -9.51 19.94
C TRP A 94 2.35 -9.86 19.27
N SER A 95 1.22 -9.56 19.93
CA SER A 95 -0.11 -9.87 19.37
C SER A 95 -0.44 -9.04 18.13
N ILE A 96 -0.03 -7.76 18.10
CA ILE A 96 -0.35 -6.87 16.97
C ILE A 96 0.29 -7.39 15.67
N PRO A 97 1.61 -7.67 15.58
CA PRO A 97 2.20 -8.25 14.37
C PRO A 97 1.57 -9.60 13.98
N ALA A 98 1.29 -10.47 14.96
CA ALA A 98 0.68 -11.76 14.71
C ALA A 98 -0.71 -11.62 14.05
N LEU A 99 -1.56 -10.74 14.57
CA LEU A 99 -2.88 -10.45 14.00
C LEU A 99 -2.78 -9.90 12.59
N ILE A 100 -1.80 -9.03 12.32
CA ILE A 100 -1.60 -8.47 10.99
C ILE A 100 -1.19 -9.53 9.98
N VAL A 101 -0.29 -10.44 10.36
CA VAL A 101 0.11 -11.55 9.50
C VAL A 101 -1.11 -12.43 9.17
N ILE A 102 -1.97 -12.72 10.15
CA ILE A 102 -3.19 -13.49 9.95
C ILE A 102 -4.15 -12.77 9.01
N LEU A 103 -4.39 -11.47 9.22
CA LEU A 103 -5.27 -10.66 8.37
C LEU A 103 -4.76 -10.57 6.93
N LEU A 104 -3.50 -10.23 6.75
CA LEU A 104 -2.89 -10.13 5.42
C LEU A 104 -2.83 -11.49 4.72
N GLY A 105 -2.52 -12.55 5.47
CA GLY A 105 -2.56 -13.92 4.97
C GLY A 105 -3.96 -14.29 4.47
N GLY A 106 -5.00 -13.95 5.24
CA GLY A 106 -6.40 -14.16 4.85
C GLY A 106 -6.78 -13.39 3.59
N VAL A 107 -6.46 -12.10 3.53
CA VAL A 107 -6.75 -11.26 2.36
C VAL A 107 -6.03 -11.80 1.11
N THR A 108 -4.76 -12.16 1.25
CA THR A 108 -3.97 -12.72 0.15
C THR A 108 -4.49 -14.08 -0.30
N TRP A 109 -4.84 -14.95 0.65
CA TRP A 109 -5.40 -16.27 0.36
C TRP A 109 -6.72 -16.16 -0.42
N ILE A 110 -7.67 -15.39 0.09
CA ILE A 110 -8.97 -15.18 -0.54
C ILE A 110 -8.78 -14.55 -1.93
N GLY A 111 -7.97 -13.48 -2.00
CA GLY A 111 -7.71 -12.76 -3.26
C GLY A 111 -7.08 -13.65 -4.32
N SER A 112 -6.07 -14.46 -3.96
CA SER A 112 -5.41 -15.37 -4.91
C SER A 112 -6.32 -16.47 -5.43
N HIS A 113 -7.24 -16.97 -4.59
CA HIS A 113 -8.22 -17.98 -5.04
C HIS A 113 -9.32 -17.38 -5.91
N GLN A 114 -9.75 -16.16 -5.64
CA GLN A 114 -10.73 -15.46 -6.48
C GLN A 114 -10.15 -15.03 -7.83
N LEU A 115 -8.83 -14.79 -7.89
CA LEU A 115 -8.10 -14.38 -9.07
C LEU A 115 -7.36 -15.53 -9.75
N ASP A 116 -7.74 -16.77 -9.49
CA ASP A 116 -7.14 -17.93 -10.15
C ASP A 116 -7.31 -17.80 -11.67
N PRO A 117 -6.19 -17.77 -12.46
CA PRO A 117 -6.24 -17.67 -13.91
C PRO A 117 -7.03 -18.80 -14.60
N LYS A 118 -7.24 -19.93 -13.91
CA LYS A 118 -8.02 -21.06 -14.38
C LYS A 118 -9.52 -20.89 -14.17
N ALA A 119 -9.91 -19.96 -13.30
CA ALA A 119 -11.33 -19.70 -13.06
C ALA A 119 -11.94 -19.03 -14.29
N PRO A 120 -13.11 -19.51 -14.77
CA PRO A 120 -13.79 -18.85 -15.86
C PRO A 120 -14.19 -17.43 -15.46
N ILE A 121 -13.82 -16.46 -16.28
CA ILE A 121 -14.29 -15.08 -16.10
C ILE A 121 -15.79 -15.10 -16.35
N ALA A 122 -16.59 -14.72 -15.34
CA ALA A 122 -18.03 -14.54 -15.49
C ALA A 122 -18.29 -13.33 -16.40
N ALA A 123 -18.34 -13.59 -17.71
CA ALA A 123 -18.64 -12.60 -18.71
C ALA A 123 -19.69 -13.19 -19.67
N ASP A 124 -20.69 -12.40 -20.03
CA ASP A 124 -21.68 -12.76 -21.05
C ASP A 124 -21.07 -12.83 -22.47
N ALA A 125 -19.82 -12.38 -22.61
CA ALA A 125 -19.09 -12.38 -23.86
C ALA A 125 -18.34 -13.71 -24.09
N LYS A 126 -18.39 -14.19 -25.34
CA LYS A 126 -17.61 -15.35 -25.77
C LYS A 126 -16.12 -15.08 -25.53
N PRO A 127 -15.37 -15.98 -24.84
CA PRO A 127 -13.96 -15.77 -24.57
C PRO A 127 -13.15 -15.73 -25.87
N LEU A 128 -12.22 -14.78 -25.95
CA LEU A 128 -11.26 -14.69 -27.04
C LEU A 128 -10.11 -15.67 -26.78
N ARG A 129 -9.85 -16.55 -27.74
CA ARG A 129 -8.69 -17.45 -27.68
C ARG A 129 -7.43 -16.72 -28.12
N VAL A 130 -6.41 -16.70 -27.26
CA VAL A 130 -5.09 -16.14 -27.56
C VAL A 130 -4.06 -17.19 -27.18
N ASP A 131 -3.29 -17.66 -28.17
CA ASP A 131 -2.14 -18.55 -27.92
C ASP A 131 -0.90 -17.68 -27.67
N VAL A 132 -0.24 -17.88 -26.51
CA VAL A 132 0.92 -17.08 -26.10
C VAL A 132 2.16 -17.93 -26.14
N VAL A 133 3.17 -17.50 -26.91
CA VAL A 133 4.45 -18.16 -27.05
C VAL A 133 5.56 -17.29 -26.48
N ALA A 134 6.32 -17.83 -25.52
CA ALA A 134 7.49 -17.17 -24.98
C ALA A 134 8.66 -17.32 -25.97
N LEU A 135 9.24 -16.21 -26.36
CA LEU A 135 10.43 -16.12 -27.20
C LEU A 135 11.57 -15.47 -26.39
N ASP A 136 12.77 -15.43 -26.96
CA ASP A 136 13.92 -14.76 -26.35
C ASP A 136 13.64 -13.25 -26.19
N TRP A 137 13.41 -12.80 -24.95
CA TRP A 137 13.11 -11.42 -24.54
C TRP A 137 11.85 -10.78 -25.16
N LYS A 138 10.89 -11.57 -25.64
CA LYS A 138 9.63 -11.11 -26.25
C LYS A 138 8.55 -12.18 -26.14
N TRP A 139 7.29 -11.72 -26.29
CA TRP A 139 6.13 -12.56 -26.31
C TRP A 139 5.45 -12.48 -27.66
N LEU A 140 5.08 -13.63 -28.23
CA LEU A 140 4.25 -13.70 -29.43
C LEU A 140 2.82 -14.06 -29.01
N PHE A 141 1.88 -13.20 -29.37
CA PHE A 141 0.45 -13.38 -29.17
C PHE A 141 -0.18 -13.73 -30.50
N ILE A 142 -0.79 -14.92 -30.59
CA ILE A 142 -1.45 -15.41 -31.79
C ILE A 142 -2.95 -15.43 -31.49
N TYR A 143 -3.72 -14.84 -32.38
CA TYR A 143 -5.19 -14.81 -32.36
C TYR A 143 -5.74 -15.72 -33.47
N PRO A 144 -5.95 -17.03 -33.20
CA PRO A 144 -6.26 -18.00 -34.26
C PRO A 144 -7.56 -17.69 -35.00
N ASP A 145 -8.59 -17.22 -34.27
CA ASP A 145 -9.89 -16.92 -34.84
C ASP A 145 -9.88 -15.70 -35.77
N GLN A 146 -8.93 -14.78 -35.59
CA GLN A 146 -8.77 -13.57 -36.42
C GLN A 146 -7.66 -13.70 -37.48
N GLY A 147 -6.83 -14.74 -37.40
CA GLY A 147 -5.72 -14.95 -38.31
C GLY A 147 -4.60 -13.91 -38.20
N ILE A 148 -4.43 -13.27 -37.01
CA ILE A 148 -3.40 -12.24 -36.78
C ILE A 148 -2.46 -12.66 -35.66
N ALA A 149 -1.25 -12.08 -35.68
CA ALA A 149 -0.26 -12.25 -34.61
C ALA A 149 0.41 -10.92 -34.30
N ALA A 150 0.78 -10.73 -33.03
CA ALA A 150 1.49 -9.55 -32.56
C ALA A 150 2.69 -9.97 -31.70
N VAL A 151 3.76 -9.22 -31.77
CA VAL A 151 4.97 -9.38 -30.95
C VAL A 151 5.17 -8.09 -30.14
N ASN A 152 5.47 -8.22 -28.85
CA ASN A 152 5.83 -7.06 -28.04
C ASN A 152 7.32 -7.06 -27.71
#